data_d2f77717e71b510cde851a4469063ad8
#
_entry.id   d2f77717e71b510cde851a4469063ad8
#
_cell.length_a   1.000
_cell.length_b   1.000
_cell.length_c   1.000
_cell.angle_alpha   90.00
_cell.angle_beta   90.00
_cell.angle_gamma   90.00
#
_symmetry.space_group_name_H-M   'P 1'
#
loop_
_entity.id
_entity.type
_entity.pdbx_description
1 polymer ?
#
loop_
_entity_poly.entity_id
_entity_poly.type
_entity_poly.pdbx_seq_one_letter_code
_entity_poly.pdbx_strand_id
1 'polypeptide(L)'
;MLRVILAEDSVLLRAGLSELLTLGGHRVLAAVGDAPSLLRAVADERPDIVVTDVRMPPGLRDEGLRAALELRSHDPSLPVLVLSQYVATAYATQLFTGASAAGLGYLLKDRVGEVTEFLDALDRVHRGRTVIDPEVVRVLLGPRTANQPLARLTPREREVLALMAEGLNNQALAARLFITEASVVKHASSIFTKLDLDPTEGNRRVLAVLAHLRGQDRTP
;
A
#
# COMPACT_ATOMS: atom_id res chain seq x y z
N MET A 1 9.66 -2.64 -28.57
CA MET A 1 10.82 -2.48 -27.67
C MET A 1 10.62 -1.16 -26.92
N LEU A 2 10.43 -1.20 -25.61
CA LEU A 2 10.26 -0.01 -24.77
C LEU A 2 11.57 0.34 -24.08
N ARG A 3 11.78 1.64 -23.84
CA ARG A 3 12.86 2.18 -23.03
C ARG A 3 12.34 2.34 -21.59
N VAL A 4 12.87 1.55 -20.67
CA VAL A 4 12.35 1.43 -19.29
C VAL A 4 13.36 1.97 -18.31
N ILE A 5 12.92 2.76 -17.33
CA ILE A 5 13.67 3.04 -16.11
C ILE A 5 13.02 2.25 -14.98
N LEU A 6 13.84 1.50 -14.25
CA LEU A 6 13.44 0.66 -13.13
C LEU A 6 13.96 1.25 -11.82
N ALA A 7 13.08 1.37 -10.82
CA ALA A 7 13.44 1.76 -9.46
C ALA A 7 12.96 0.68 -8.46
N GLU A 8 13.89 0.06 -7.78
CA GLU A 8 13.66 -1.02 -6.82
C GLU A 8 14.83 -1.05 -5.83
N ASP A 9 14.56 -1.01 -4.53
CA ASP A 9 15.63 -0.96 -3.51
C ASP A 9 16.30 -2.31 -3.30
N SER A 10 15.56 -3.41 -3.42
CA SER A 10 16.11 -4.77 -3.34
C SER A 10 17.04 -5.07 -4.53
N VAL A 11 18.33 -5.23 -4.26
CA VAL A 11 19.34 -5.51 -5.29
C VAL A 11 18.98 -6.75 -6.11
N LEU A 12 18.53 -7.82 -5.43
CA LEU A 12 18.17 -9.08 -6.10
C LEU A 12 16.95 -8.91 -7.00
N LEU A 13 15.89 -8.28 -6.48
CA LEU A 13 14.66 -8.07 -7.25
C LEU A 13 14.90 -7.10 -8.41
N ARG A 14 15.68 -6.05 -8.21
CA ARG A 14 16.08 -5.10 -9.27
C ARG A 14 16.82 -5.80 -10.40
N ALA A 15 17.79 -6.70 -10.07
CA ALA A 15 18.49 -7.49 -11.08
C ALA A 15 17.54 -8.44 -11.82
N GLY A 16 16.67 -9.15 -11.10
CA GLY A 16 15.68 -10.04 -11.70
C GLY A 16 14.69 -9.32 -12.63
N LEU A 17 14.14 -8.18 -12.18
CA LEU A 17 13.26 -7.36 -13.02
C LEU A 17 13.96 -6.82 -14.27
N SER A 18 15.22 -6.38 -14.15
CA SER A 18 16.01 -5.90 -15.28
C SER A 18 16.20 -7.01 -16.32
N GLU A 19 16.48 -8.22 -15.87
CA GLU A 19 16.62 -9.39 -16.76
C GLU A 19 15.29 -9.76 -17.41
N LEU A 20 14.19 -9.81 -16.65
CA LEU A 20 12.86 -10.08 -17.18
C LEU A 20 12.44 -9.07 -18.26
N LEU A 21 12.71 -7.78 -18.04
CA LEU A 21 12.43 -6.72 -19.01
C LEU A 21 13.26 -6.92 -20.29
N THR A 22 14.54 -7.28 -20.14
CA THR A 22 15.45 -7.53 -21.25
C THR A 22 15.02 -8.75 -22.06
N LEU A 23 14.68 -9.86 -21.40
CA LEU A 23 14.13 -11.08 -22.03
C LEU A 23 12.79 -10.81 -22.72
N GLY A 24 11.97 -9.90 -22.17
CA GLY A 24 10.75 -9.42 -22.80
C GLY A 24 10.96 -8.49 -24.01
N GLY A 25 12.22 -8.26 -24.42
CA GLY A 25 12.55 -7.44 -25.59
C GLY A 25 12.52 -5.93 -25.32
N HIS A 26 12.58 -5.51 -24.06
CA HIS A 26 12.66 -4.10 -23.66
C HIS A 26 14.10 -3.69 -23.35
N ARG A 27 14.37 -2.38 -23.33
CA ARG A 27 15.67 -1.83 -22.98
C ARG A 27 15.61 -1.11 -21.64
N VAL A 28 16.32 -1.62 -20.63
CA VAL A 28 16.49 -0.95 -19.36
C VAL A 28 17.56 0.14 -19.52
N LEU A 29 17.16 1.41 -19.43
CA LEU A 29 18.05 2.57 -19.54
C LEU A 29 18.82 2.78 -18.24
N ALA A 30 18.11 2.67 -17.11
CA ALA A 30 18.67 2.76 -15.78
C ALA A 30 17.92 1.85 -14.81
N ALA A 31 18.65 1.26 -13.86
CA ALA A 31 18.10 0.48 -12.76
C ALA A 31 18.66 1.06 -11.44
N VAL A 32 17.80 1.75 -10.69
CA VAL A 32 18.19 2.54 -9.51
C VAL A 32 17.56 2.00 -8.23
N GLY A 33 18.12 2.34 -7.06
CA GLY A 33 17.69 1.81 -5.78
C GLY A 33 16.97 2.79 -4.86
N ASP A 34 16.71 4.03 -5.31
CA ASP A 34 16.13 5.09 -4.50
C ASP A 34 15.35 6.11 -5.35
N ALA A 35 14.45 6.84 -4.72
CA ALA A 35 13.58 7.81 -5.38
C ALA A 35 14.36 9.02 -5.97
N PRO A 36 15.34 9.63 -5.28
CA PRO A 36 16.15 10.70 -5.88
C PRO A 36 16.90 10.30 -7.15
N SER A 37 17.41 9.07 -7.18
CA SER A 37 18.09 8.54 -8.37
C SER A 37 17.10 8.26 -9.51
N LEU A 38 15.87 7.83 -9.19
CA LEU A 38 14.79 7.68 -10.17
C LEU A 38 14.47 9.01 -10.87
N LEU A 39 14.25 10.07 -10.10
CA LEU A 39 13.91 11.39 -10.65
C LEU A 39 15.02 11.91 -11.59
N ARG A 40 16.29 11.76 -11.20
CA ARG A 40 17.44 12.12 -12.03
C ARG A 40 17.50 11.31 -13.31
N ALA A 41 17.37 9.98 -13.21
CA ALA A 41 17.44 9.11 -14.38
C ALA A 41 16.33 9.42 -15.41
N VAL A 42 15.12 9.72 -14.95
CA VAL A 42 14.02 10.11 -15.86
C VAL A 42 14.29 11.44 -16.54
N ALA A 43 14.84 12.42 -15.83
CA ALA A 43 15.22 13.72 -16.40
C ALA A 43 16.28 13.59 -17.50
N ASP A 44 17.28 12.72 -17.29
CA ASP A 44 18.42 12.54 -18.19
C ASP A 44 18.05 11.68 -19.43
N GLU A 45 17.28 10.59 -19.24
CA GLU A 45 17.12 9.53 -20.25
C GLU A 45 15.77 9.56 -20.99
N ARG A 46 14.75 10.20 -20.46
CA ARG A 46 13.38 10.28 -21.03
C ARG A 46 12.84 8.90 -21.46
N PRO A 47 12.44 8.03 -20.52
CA PRO A 47 11.96 6.70 -20.83
C PRO A 47 10.57 6.68 -21.48
N ASP A 48 10.19 5.57 -22.10
CA ASP A 48 8.84 5.32 -22.57
C ASP A 48 7.90 4.89 -21.42
N ILE A 49 8.46 4.33 -20.36
CA ILE A 49 7.73 3.91 -19.16
C ILE A 49 8.69 3.84 -17.95
N VAL A 50 8.15 4.16 -16.79
CA VAL A 50 8.80 3.97 -15.49
C VAL A 50 8.19 2.78 -14.77
N VAL A 51 9.00 1.92 -14.20
CA VAL A 51 8.59 0.88 -13.24
C VAL A 51 9.22 1.23 -11.89
N THR A 52 8.42 1.37 -10.85
CA THR A 52 8.92 1.79 -9.53
C THR A 52 8.29 1.00 -8.39
N ASP A 53 9.09 0.60 -7.40
CA ASP A 53 8.54 0.16 -6.12
C ASP A 53 7.90 1.35 -5.37
N VAL A 54 6.90 1.07 -4.54
CA VAL A 54 6.29 2.05 -3.63
C VAL A 54 7.30 2.49 -2.56
N ARG A 55 8.01 1.53 -1.96
CA ARG A 55 8.84 1.74 -0.78
C ARG A 55 10.31 1.71 -1.12
N MET A 56 10.95 2.86 -1.11
CA MET A 56 12.37 2.98 -1.39
C MET A 56 13.05 3.95 -0.40
N PRO A 57 14.38 3.91 -0.28
CA PRO A 57 15.11 4.95 0.44
C PRO A 57 14.76 6.38 -0.05
N PRO A 58 14.89 7.39 0.85
CA PRO A 58 15.51 7.31 2.17
C PRO A 58 14.59 6.86 3.32
N GLY A 59 13.28 6.97 3.21
CA GLY A 59 12.33 6.74 4.31
C GLY A 59 11.69 5.35 4.35
N LEU A 60 11.78 4.58 3.26
CA LEU A 60 11.19 3.24 3.10
C LEU A 60 9.67 3.20 3.37
N ARG A 61 8.95 4.26 3.01
CA ARG A 61 7.49 4.38 3.18
C ARG A 61 6.77 4.39 1.84
N ASP A 62 6.73 5.55 1.20
CA ASP A 62 5.98 5.81 -0.03
C ASP A 62 6.79 6.66 -1.03
N GLU A 63 8.12 6.66 -0.90
CA GLU A 63 9.01 7.52 -1.68
C GLU A 63 8.91 7.27 -3.18
N GLY A 64 8.81 6.00 -3.59
CA GLY A 64 8.64 5.67 -5.00
C GLY A 64 7.29 6.09 -5.54
N LEU A 65 6.22 5.98 -4.74
CA LEU A 65 4.90 6.49 -5.11
C LEU A 65 4.93 8.02 -5.25
N ARG A 66 5.57 8.73 -4.32
CA ARG A 66 5.72 10.19 -4.40
C ARG A 66 6.53 10.61 -5.62
N ALA A 67 7.62 9.90 -5.92
CA ALA A 67 8.39 10.14 -7.13
C ALA A 67 7.53 9.91 -8.39
N ALA A 68 6.71 8.86 -8.44
CA ALA A 68 5.78 8.62 -9.53
C ALA A 68 4.78 9.76 -9.71
N LEU A 69 4.20 10.27 -8.61
CA LEU A 69 3.27 11.40 -8.63
C LEU A 69 3.96 12.71 -9.06
N GLU A 70 5.19 12.95 -8.59
CA GLU A 70 6.00 14.10 -8.97
C GLU A 70 6.34 14.07 -10.47
N LEU A 71 6.81 12.95 -11.00
CA LEU A 71 7.07 12.76 -12.43
C LEU A 71 5.82 13.04 -13.27
N ARG A 72 4.67 12.53 -12.82
CA ARG A 72 3.38 12.73 -13.49
C ARG A 72 2.83 14.15 -13.35
N SER A 73 3.23 14.91 -12.35
CA SER A 73 2.87 16.32 -12.24
C SER A 73 3.59 17.17 -13.26
N HIS A 74 4.82 16.79 -13.65
CA HIS A 74 5.62 17.45 -14.69
C HIS A 74 5.28 16.94 -16.10
N ASP A 75 5.06 15.64 -16.24
CA ASP A 75 4.64 15.02 -17.49
C ASP A 75 3.44 14.08 -17.24
N PRO A 76 2.20 14.59 -17.38
CA PRO A 76 0.99 13.77 -17.21
C PRO A 76 0.86 12.62 -18.20
N SER A 77 1.62 12.61 -19.28
CA SER A 77 1.60 11.56 -20.30
C SER A 77 2.59 10.43 -20.02
N LEU A 78 3.56 10.59 -19.11
CA LEU A 78 4.55 9.59 -18.77
C LEU A 78 3.89 8.34 -18.19
N PRO A 79 4.01 7.16 -18.83
CA PRO A 79 3.48 5.93 -18.28
C PRO A 79 4.26 5.48 -17.04
N VAL A 80 3.55 5.09 -15.97
CA VAL A 80 4.17 4.63 -14.74
C VAL A 80 3.48 3.37 -14.24
N LEU A 81 4.25 2.31 -14.03
CA LEU A 81 3.83 1.06 -13.38
C LEU A 81 4.42 0.99 -11.98
N VAL A 82 3.57 1.07 -10.97
CA VAL A 82 3.96 0.97 -9.56
C VAL A 82 3.87 -0.48 -9.11
N LEU A 83 4.91 -0.98 -8.47
CA LEU A 83 4.96 -2.29 -7.84
C LEU A 83 4.83 -2.16 -6.32
N SER A 84 4.06 -3.02 -5.69
CA SER A 84 3.86 -3.01 -4.24
C SER A 84 3.87 -4.42 -3.65
N GLN A 85 4.47 -4.59 -2.49
CA GLN A 85 4.46 -5.87 -1.80
C GLN A 85 3.11 -6.17 -1.15
N TYR A 86 2.30 -5.15 -0.84
CA TYR A 86 1.04 -5.29 -0.12
C TYR A 86 -0.08 -4.49 -0.77
N VAL A 87 -1.31 -4.94 -0.57
CA VAL A 87 -2.51 -4.17 -0.94
C VAL A 87 -2.62 -2.94 -0.04
N ALA A 88 -2.09 -1.81 -0.49
CA ALA A 88 -2.19 -0.54 0.21
C ALA A 88 -3.21 0.36 -0.48
N THR A 89 -4.47 0.30 -0.03
CA THR A 89 -5.58 1.07 -0.62
C THR A 89 -5.33 2.57 -0.62
N ALA A 90 -4.65 3.09 0.42
CA ALA A 90 -4.29 4.51 0.50
C ALA A 90 -3.38 4.92 -0.66
N TYR A 91 -2.38 4.10 -1.02
CA TYR A 91 -1.46 4.37 -2.12
C TYR A 91 -2.14 4.27 -3.49
N ALA A 92 -2.95 3.22 -3.69
CA ALA A 92 -3.72 3.09 -4.92
C ALA A 92 -4.71 4.25 -5.07
N THR A 93 -5.44 4.63 -4.01
CA THR A 93 -6.34 5.79 -4.04
C THR A 93 -5.58 7.06 -4.39
N GLN A 94 -4.44 7.33 -3.77
CA GLN A 94 -3.63 8.53 -4.04
C GLN A 94 -3.16 8.56 -5.50
N LEU A 95 -2.73 7.42 -6.06
CA LEU A 95 -2.26 7.30 -7.43
C LEU A 95 -3.37 7.59 -8.45
N PHE A 96 -4.60 7.11 -8.19
CA PHE A 96 -5.71 7.17 -9.16
C PHE A 96 -6.71 8.32 -8.93
N THR A 97 -6.57 9.12 -7.87
CA THR A 97 -7.41 10.31 -7.63
C THR A 97 -6.94 11.55 -8.39
N GLY A 98 -5.79 11.50 -9.07
CA GLY A 98 -5.27 12.60 -9.89
C GLY A 98 -6.05 12.83 -11.20
N ALA A 99 -5.75 13.91 -11.90
CA ALA A 99 -6.46 14.37 -13.10
C ALA A 99 -6.44 13.40 -14.29
N SER A 100 -5.54 12.43 -14.32
CA SER A 100 -5.48 11.41 -15.39
C SER A 100 -4.94 10.10 -14.85
N ALA A 101 -5.77 9.07 -14.86
CA ALA A 101 -5.35 7.69 -14.58
C ALA A 101 -4.79 6.96 -15.82
N ALA A 102 -4.82 7.60 -16.99
CA ALA A 102 -4.30 7.05 -18.24
C ALA A 102 -2.78 6.84 -18.14
N GLY A 103 -2.30 5.66 -18.50
CA GLY A 103 -0.88 5.32 -18.41
C GLY A 103 -0.39 5.07 -16.97
N LEU A 104 -1.30 4.76 -16.06
CA LEU A 104 -0.95 4.37 -14.68
C LEU A 104 -1.24 2.89 -14.42
N GLY A 105 -0.28 2.22 -13.80
CA GLY A 105 -0.43 0.85 -13.33
C GLY A 105 -0.09 0.70 -11.87
N TYR A 106 -0.77 -0.21 -11.19
CA TYR A 106 -0.48 -0.65 -9.83
C TYR A 106 -0.61 -2.17 -9.76
N LEU A 107 0.49 -2.86 -9.54
CA LEU A 107 0.53 -4.32 -9.40
C LEU A 107 1.15 -4.73 -8.07
N LEU A 108 0.73 -5.89 -7.59
CA LEU A 108 1.42 -6.55 -6.49
C LEU A 108 2.70 -7.25 -7.01
N LYS A 109 3.78 -7.21 -6.21
CA LYS A 109 5.07 -7.84 -6.57
C LYS A 109 4.94 -9.35 -6.80
N ASP A 110 3.95 -10.01 -6.19
CA ASP A 110 3.65 -11.42 -6.42
C ASP A 110 3.26 -11.70 -7.88
N ARG A 111 2.68 -10.72 -8.59
CA ARG A 111 2.34 -10.82 -10.03
C ARG A 111 3.56 -10.79 -10.95
N VAL A 112 4.70 -10.32 -10.47
CA VAL A 112 5.94 -10.32 -11.26
C VAL A 112 6.42 -11.75 -11.53
N GLY A 113 6.09 -12.71 -10.65
CA GLY A 113 6.35 -14.14 -10.86
C GLY A 113 5.63 -14.71 -12.09
N GLU A 114 4.50 -14.13 -12.47
CA GLU A 114 3.79 -14.44 -13.71
C GLU A 114 4.30 -13.52 -14.84
N VAL A 115 5.47 -13.85 -15.39
CA VAL A 115 6.22 -13.01 -16.35
C VAL A 115 5.35 -12.45 -17.47
N THR A 116 4.48 -13.29 -18.03
CA THR A 116 3.59 -12.90 -19.13
C THR A 116 2.59 -11.82 -18.69
N GLU A 117 2.01 -11.94 -17.48
CA GLU A 117 1.07 -10.95 -16.95
C GLU A 117 1.78 -9.61 -16.66
N PHE A 118 3.00 -9.66 -16.13
CA PHE A 118 3.80 -8.47 -15.87
C PHE A 118 4.13 -7.70 -17.16
N LEU A 119 4.60 -8.41 -18.20
CA LEU A 119 4.93 -7.81 -19.50
C LEU A 119 3.68 -7.27 -20.22
N ASP A 120 2.54 -7.98 -20.15
CA ASP A 120 1.25 -7.48 -20.68
C ASP A 120 0.82 -6.20 -19.94
N ALA A 121 0.91 -6.18 -18.63
CA ALA A 121 0.59 -4.99 -17.83
C ALA A 121 1.48 -3.80 -18.21
N LEU A 122 2.79 -4.02 -18.39
CA LEU A 122 3.74 -2.99 -18.82
C LEU A 122 3.32 -2.41 -20.18
N ASP A 123 3.01 -3.25 -21.16
CA ASP A 123 2.61 -2.84 -22.51
C ASP A 123 1.26 -2.08 -22.48
N ARG A 124 0.30 -2.53 -21.70
CA ARG A 124 -1.00 -1.85 -21.52
C ARG A 124 -0.84 -0.48 -20.91
N VAL A 125 -0.02 -0.34 -19.86
CA VAL A 125 0.27 0.94 -19.21
C VAL A 125 0.95 1.89 -20.18
N HIS A 126 1.97 1.42 -20.92
CA HIS A 126 2.61 2.22 -21.96
C HIS A 126 1.62 2.74 -23.02
N ARG A 127 0.63 1.94 -23.41
CA ARG A 127 -0.44 2.35 -24.36
C ARG A 127 -1.49 3.27 -23.74
N GLY A 128 -1.25 3.83 -22.56
CA GLY A 128 -2.16 4.75 -21.88
C GLY A 128 -3.33 4.06 -21.16
N ARG A 129 -3.33 2.74 -21.03
CA ARG A 129 -4.35 2.03 -20.26
C ARG A 129 -4.07 2.13 -18.77
N THR A 130 -5.14 2.14 -17.99
CA THR A 130 -5.05 1.97 -16.53
C THR A 130 -5.03 0.49 -16.20
N VAL A 131 -4.04 0.06 -15.42
CA VAL A 131 -3.91 -1.33 -14.96
C VAL A 131 -3.89 -1.33 -13.43
N ILE A 132 -4.84 -2.02 -12.81
CA ILE A 132 -4.91 -2.16 -11.36
C ILE A 132 -4.99 -3.64 -11.04
N ASP A 133 -4.14 -4.11 -10.13
CA ASP A 133 -4.18 -5.50 -9.66
C ASP A 133 -5.61 -5.85 -9.19
N PRO A 134 -6.18 -6.99 -9.61
CA PRO A 134 -7.52 -7.41 -9.22
C PRO A 134 -7.74 -7.48 -7.70
N GLU A 135 -6.70 -7.84 -6.96
CA GLU A 135 -6.73 -7.88 -5.49
C GLU A 135 -6.92 -6.46 -4.90
N VAL A 136 -6.21 -5.48 -5.47
CA VAL A 136 -6.34 -4.07 -5.10
C VAL A 136 -7.74 -3.55 -5.46
N VAL A 137 -8.24 -3.90 -6.64
CA VAL A 137 -9.61 -3.56 -7.07
C VAL A 137 -10.64 -4.15 -6.10
N ARG A 138 -10.47 -5.43 -5.73
CA ARG A 138 -11.37 -6.10 -4.77
C ARG A 138 -11.42 -5.38 -3.43
N VAL A 139 -10.30 -4.90 -2.94
CA VAL A 139 -10.22 -4.16 -1.66
C VAL A 139 -10.77 -2.74 -1.81
N LEU A 140 -10.53 -2.07 -2.95
CA LEU A 140 -11.05 -0.72 -3.21
C LEU A 140 -12.57 -0.70 -3.43
N LEU A 141 -13.09 -1.69 -4.16
CA LEU A 141 -14.51 -1.80 -4.52
C LEU A 141 -15.31 -2.69 -3.56
N GLY A 142 -14.63 -3.42 -2.69
CA GLY A 142 -15.28 -4.19 -1.64
C GLY A 142 -16.25 -3.31 -0.86
N PRO A 143 -17.35 -3.87 -0.34
CA PRO A 143 -18.39 -3.06 0.27
C PRO A 143 -17.74 -2.13 1.30
N ARG A 144 -17.96 -0.84 1.14
CA ARG A 144 -17.45 0.23 2.03
C ARG A 144 -17.82 -0.01 3.51
N THR A 145 -18.76 -0.92 3.74
CA THR A 145 -19.17 -1.43 5.05
C THR A 145 -18.32 -2.57 5.59
N ALA A 146 -17.56 -3.31 4.76
CA ALA A 146 -16.75 -4.45 5.21
C ALA A 146 -15.36 -4.06 5.73
N ASN A 147 -14.86 -2.86 5.44
CA ASN A 147 -13.50 -2.45 5.79
C ASN A 147 -13.41 -1.26 6.75
N GLN A 148 -14.39 -1.09 7.62
CA GLN A 148 -14.22 -0.41 8.89
C GLN A 148 -14.35 -1.44 10.01
N PRO A 149 -13.27 -2.17 10.39
CA PRO A 149 -13.33 -3.09 11.52
C PRO A 149 -13.90 -2.40 12.77
N LEU A 150 -13.60 -1.12 12.93
CA LEU A 150 -14.13 -0.28 14.00
C LEU A 150 -15.65 -0.03 13.90
N ALA A 151 -16.25 -0.10 12.72
CA ALA A 151 -17.70 0.04 12.55
C ALA A 151 -18.48 -1.20 13.06
N ARG A 152 -17.81 -2.37 13.14
CA ARG A 152 -18.40 -3.60 13.74
C ARG A 152 -18.46 -3.55 15.26
N LEU A 153 -17.78 -2.59 15.87
CA LEU A 153 -17.76 -2.43 17.33
C LEU A 153 -19.05 -1.75 17.80
N THR A 154 -19.63 -2.28 18.86
CA THR A 154 -20.71 -1.60 19.58
C THR A 154 -20.20 -0.29 20.20
N PRO A 155 -21.08 0.64 20.59
CA PRO A 155 -20.67 1.86 21.29
C PRO A 155 -19.80 1.56 22.52
N ARG A 156 -20.18 0.51 23.28
CA ARG A 156 -19.44 0.09 24.48
C ARG A 156 -18.05 -0.46 24.17
N GLU A 157 -17.91 -1.23 23.11
CA GLU A 157 -16.62 -1.76 22.66
C GLU A 157 -15.70 -0.65 22.14
N ARG A 158 -16.26 0.37 21.46
CA ARG A 158 -15.48 1.55 21.04
C ARG A 158 -14.96 2.33 22.22
N GLU A 159 -15.77 2.51 23.28
CA GLU A 159 -15.38 3.17 24.51
C GLU A 159 -14.25 2.40 25.23
N VAL A 160 -14.38 1.07 25.34
CA VAL A 160 -13.31 0.21 25.88
C VAL A 160 -12.03 0.36 25.06
N LEU A 161 -12.12 0.32 23.74
CA LEU A 161 -10.95 0.42 22.85
C LEU A 161 -10.28 1.80 22.93
N ALA A 162 -11.04 2.89 23.02
CA ALA A 162 -10.51 4.24 23.20
C ALA A 162 -9.70 4.34 24.49
N LEU A 163 -10.25 3.86 25.60
CA LEU A 163 -9.54 3.87 26.89
C LEU A 163 -8.32 2.91 26.91
N MET A 164 -8.37 1.81 26.13
CA MET A 164 -7.18 0.97 25.90
C MET A 164 -6.08 1.75 25.17
N ALA A 165 -6.45 2.60 24.23
CA ALA A 165 -5.51 3.44 23.48
C ALA A 165 -4.90 4.56 24.36
N GLU A 166 -5.58 4.99 25.41
CA GLU A 166 -5.04 5.88 26.45
C GLU A 166 -4.04 5.15 27.39
N GLY A 167 -3.82 3.84 27.22
CA GLY A 167 -2.87 3.06 28.00
C GLY A 167 -3.43 2.46 29.30
N LEU A 168 -4.74 2.54 29.55
CA LEU A 168 -5.35 1.99 30.77
C LEU A 168 -5.26 0.47 30.80
N ASN A 169 -4.89 -0.11 31.93
CA ASN A 169 -4.97 -1.58 32.17
C ASN A 169 -6.42 -2.01 32.49
N ASN A 170 -6.67 -3.34 32.59
CA ASN A 170 -8.02 -3.84 32.79
C ASN A 170 -8.68 -3.37 34.09
N GLN A 171 -7.90 -3.21 35.16
CA GLN A 171 -8.39 -2.71 36.44
C GLN A 171 -8.83 -1.23 36.33
N ALA A 172 -8.02 -0.41 35.68
CA ALA A 172 -8.34 1.01 35.45
C ALA A 172 -9.54 1.16 34.51
N LEU A 173 -9.65 0.31 33.49
CA LEU A 173 -10.82 0.23 32.59
C LEU A 173 -12.09 -0.15 33.36
N ALA A 174 -12.01 -1.17 34.23
CA ALA A 174 -13.14 -1.61 35.05
C ALA A 174 -13.64 -0.48 35.95
N ALA A 175 -12.72 0.23 36.64
CA ALA A 175 -13.05 1.36 37.49
C ALA A 175 -13.64 2.53 36.67
N ARG A 176 -13.04 2.89 35.54
CA ARG A 176 -13.48 4.01 34.71
C ARG A 176 -14.86 3.79 34.08
N LEU A 177 -15.16 2.53 33.73
CA LEU A 177 -16.40 2.14 33.06
C LEU A 177 -17.49 1.64 34.02
N PHE A 178 -17.21 1.57 35.31
CA PHE A 178 -18.11 1.03 36.35
C PHE A 178 -18.58 -0.40 36.07
N ILE A 179 -17.66 -1.29 35.64
CA ILE A 179 -17.89 -2.70 35.35
C ILE A 179 -16.83 -3.57 36.01
N THR A 180 -17.02 -4.89 35.99
CA THR A 180 -16.03 -5.84 36.50
C THR A 180 -14.87 -6.04 35.52
N GLU A 181 -13.69 -6.41 36.00
CA GLU A 181 -12.56 -6.79 35.15
C GLU A 181 -12.89 -7.95 34.22
N ALA A 182 -13.71 -8.90 34.67
CA ALA A 182 -14.19 -10.00 33.83
C ALA A 182 -15.01 -9.48 32.62
N SER A 183 -15.82 -8.43 32.85
CA SER A 183 -16.54 -7.78 31.74
C SER A 183 -15.60 -7.07 30.77
N VAL A 184 -14.53 -6.44 31.26
CA VAL A 184 -13.50 -5.82 30.42
C VAL A 184 -12.82 -6.87 29.54
N VAL A 185 -12.44 -8.01 30.11
CA VAL A 185 -11.83 -9.12 29.36
C VAL A 185 -12.78 -9.64 28.26
N LYS A 186 -14.08 -9.77 28.58
CA LYS A 186 -15.10 -10.17 27.61
C LYS A 186 -15.22 -9.17 26.45
N HIS A 187 -15.26 -7.88 26.75
CA HIS A 187 -15.28 -6.83 25.73
C HIS A 187 -14.01 -6.83 24.89
N ALA A 188 -12.83 -6.95 25.51
CA ALA A 188 -11.56 -7.01 24.80
C ALA A 188 -11.51 -8.22 23.84
N SER A 189 -11.95 -9.39 24.29
CA SER A 189 -12.03 -10.59 23.41
C SER A 189 -12.97 -10.39 22.24
N SER A 190 -14.14 -9.79 22.47
CA SER A 190 -15.09 -9.46 21.41
C SER A 190 -14.50 -8.45 20.41
N ILE A 191 -13.80 -7.42 20.89
CA ILE A 191 -13.08 -6.45 20.04
C ILE A 191 -12.05 -7.18 19.17
N PHE A 192 -11.21 -8.05 19.74
CA PHE A 192 -10.18 -8.77 18.99
C PHE A 192 -10.78 -9.66 17.90
N THR A 193 -11.89 -10.33 18.19
CA THR A 193 -12.62 -11.14 17.20
C THR A 193 -13.22 -10.27 16.09
N LYS A 194 -13.85 -9.14 16.43
CA LYS A 194 -14.48 -8.24 15.44
C LYS A 194 -13.47 -7.49 14.59
N LEU A 195 -12.25 -7.30 15.10
CA LEU A 195 -11.13 -6.72 14.38
C LEU A 195 -10.30 -7.78 13.61
N ASP A 196 -10.72 -9.04 13.64
CA ASP A 196 -10.06 -10.18 12.97
C ASP A 196 -8.58 -10.30 13.37
N LEU A 197 -8.25 -10.08 14.67
CA LEU A 197 -6.88 -10.12 15.17
C LEU A 197 -6.46 -11.54 15.54
N ASP A 198 -5.51 -12.11 14.78
CA ASP A 198 -5.00 -13.45 15.00
C ASP A 198 -4.16 -13.53 16.29
N PRO A 199 -4.39 -14.53 17.17
CA PRO A 199 -3.57 -14.73 18.37
C PRO A 199 -2.10 -15.01 18.08
N THR A 200 -1.76 -15.49 16.88
CA THR A 200 -0.40 -15.86 16.48
C THR A 200 0.41 -14.67 15.95
N GLU A 201 -0.25 -13.57 15.56
CA GLU A 201 0.41 -12.39 14.95
C GLU A 201 0.96 -11.38 15.99
N GLY A 202 0.94 -11.70 17.28
CA GLY A 202 1.51 -10.86 18.33
C GLY A 202 0.50 -10.43 19.42
N ASN A 203 0.80 -9.33 20.13
CA ASN A 203 -0.06 -8.83 21.20
C ASN A 203 -1.33 -8.18 20.62
N ARG A 204 -2.45 -8.91 20.63
CA ARG A 204 -3.75 -8.44 20.11
C ARG A 204 -4.22 -7.10 20.69
N ARG A 205 -3.85 -6.81 21.95
CA ARG A 205 -4.17 -5.52 22.56
C ARG A 205 -3.46 -4.37 21.84
N VAL A 206 -2.17 -4.55 21.54
CA VAL A 206 -1.38 -3.57 20.79
C VAL A 206 -1.93 -3.41 19.37
N LEU A 207 -2.24 -4.51 18.70
CA LEU A 207 -2.82 -4.48 17.35
C LEU A 207 -4.19 -3.76 17.31
N ALA A 208 -5.04 -3.99 18.31
CA ALA A 208 -6.33 -3.29 18.44
C ALA A 208 -6.16 -1.77 18.64
N VAL A 209 -5.22 -1.37 19.51
CA VAL A 209 -4.89 0.05 19.74
C VAL A 209 -4.36 0.71 18.46
N LEU A 210 -3.46 0.04 17.74
CA LEU A 210 -2.95 0.54 16.46
C LEU A 210 -4.06 0.70 15.41
N ALA A 211 -5.02 -0.25 15.36
CA ALA A 211 -6.18 -0.14 14.48
C ALA A 211 -7.06 1.07 14.82
N HIS A 212 -7.25 1.35 16.12
CA HIS A 212 -8.00 2.52 16.60
C HIS A 212 -7.32 3.84 16.23
N LEU A 213 -6.03 3.98 16.52
CA LEU A 213 -5.27 5.19 16.21
C LEU A 213 -5.24 5.49 14.70
N ARG A 214 -5.02 4.47 13.86
CA ARG A 214 -5.10 4.60 12.39
C ARG A 214 -6.49 5.01 11.90
N GLY A 215 -7.55 4.67 12.65
CA GLY A 215 -8.92 5.07 12.32
C GLY A 215 -9.20 6.54 12.66
N GLN A 216 -8.55 7.10 13.70
CA GLN A 216 -8.71 8.51 14.10
C GLN A 216 -8.01 9.48 13.15
N ASP A 217 -6.84 9.12 12.60
CA ASP A 217 -6.10 9.94 11.63
C ASP A 217 -6.83 10.10 10.27
N ARG A 218 -7.99 9.48 10.11
CA ARG A 218 -8.83 9.51 8.90
C ARG A 218 -10.11 10.33 9.02
N THR A 219 -10.32 10.99 10.15
CA THR A 219 -11.42 11.95 10.29
C THR A 219 -10.90 13.33 9.93
N PRO A 220 -11.50 14.02 8.94
CA PRO A 220 -11.06 15.33 8.47
C PRO A 220 -11.17 16.41 9.53
#